data_2c794057c9fe9054d556d4c52870fac0
#
_entry.id   2c794057c9fe9054d556d4c52870fac0
#
_cell.length_a   1.000
_cell.length_b   1.000
_cell.length_c   1.000
_cell.angle_alpha   90.00
_cell.angle_beta   90.00
_cell.angle_gamma   90.00
#
_symmetry.space_group_name_H-M   'P 1'
#
loop_
_entity.id
_entity.type
_entity.pdbx_description
1 polymer ?
#
loop_
_entity_poly.entity_id
_entity_poly.type
_entity_poly.pdbx_seq_one_letter_code
_entity_poly.pdbx_strand_id
1 'polypeptide(L)'
;MSEKRRIAVIGAGAWGTALGMLLAEKDKFTVTMWSFEADVADSINEVHQNRYLPGIHLPDALRAETDLSRALKGASVVLSASPAQVVREVMAEAGQYVSADALVVSASKGIENETLLRMDEVLGQILPEQSMERFCVLSGPGFAKEVVGHAPTAVVIAGRTIEAANEAQDIFQTPYFRIYTSTDIVGVELGGALKNVIALAAGITSGLGYGHNTIAAVITRGLAEITRLGIAMGGDRATFSGLAGMGDLLLTCTGDLSRNRTVGYRLGRGESLQEILSDMKAVAEGVKTTESVYELAKGRGVEMPFVEQVYGIFNDEVKPAVALEALMLREPTSEEW
;
A
#
# COMPACT_ATOMS: atom_id res chain seq x y z
N MET A 1 -31.19 20.59 4.63
CA MET A 1 -30.06 19.66 4.85
C MET A 1 -29.13 19.83 3.67
N SER A 2 -27.88 20.18 3.88
CA SER A 2 -26.88 20.18 2.77
C SER A 2 -26.77 18.79 2.17
N GLU A 3 -26.65 18.70 0.86
CA GLU A 3 -26.45 17.44 0.17
C GLU A 3 -25.14 16.82 0.68
N LYS A 4 -25.19 15.52 1.05
CA LYS A 4 -24.00 14.79 1.52
C LYS A 4 -23.02 14.64 0.37
N ARG A 5 -21.72 14.87 0.64
CA ARG A 5 -20.68 14.65 -0.34
C ARG A 5 -20.53 13.15 -0.65
N ARG A 6 -20.49 12.78 -1.92
CA ARG A 6 -20.39 11.38 -2.36
C ARG A 6 -18.95 10.97 -2.55
N ILE A 7 -18.61 9.81 -1.98
CA ILE A 7 -17.29 9.21 -2.05
C ILE A 7 -17.41 7.80 -2.62
N ALA A 8 -16.64 7.51 -3.66
CA ALA A 8 -16.49 6.17 -4.19
C ALA A 8 -15.18 5.54 -3.72
N VAL A 9 -15.24 4.30 -3.21
CA VAL A 9 -14.06 3.51 -2.83
C VAL A 9 -13.91 2.36 -3.82
N ILE A 10 -12.89 2.39 -4.65
CA ILE A 10 -12.64 1.39 -5.68
C ILE A 10 -11.72 0.30 -5.12
N GLY A 11 -12.35 -0.80 -4.70
CA GLY A 11 -11.70 -1.95 -4.07
C GLY A 11 -12.20 -2.24 -2.66
N ALA A 12 -12.88 -3.38 -2.51
CA ALA A 12 -13.45 -3.87 -1.24
C ALA A 12 -12.51 -4.84 -0.48
N GLY A 13 -11.19 -4.70 -0.65
CA GLY A 13 -10.20 -5.39 0.18
C GLY A 13 -10.17 -4.86 1.62
N ALA A 14 -9.35 -5.46 2.50
CA ALA A 14 -9.27 -5.05 3.91
C ALA A 14 -9.01 -3.55 4.10
N TRP A 15 -8.05 -2.98 3.34
CA TRP A 15 -7.67 -1.57 3.47
C TRP A 15 -8.74 -0.63 2.92
N GLY A 16 -9.29 -0.92 1.73
CA GLY A 16 -10.38 -0.14 1.16
C GLY A 16 -11.63 -0.15 2.07
N THR A 17 -11.95 -1.31 2.66
CA THR A 17 -13.06 -1.44 3.61
C THR A 17 -12.82 -0.62 4.88
N ALA A 18 -11.60 -0.65 5.43
CA ALA A 18 -11.28 0.13 6.62
C ALA A 18 -11.40 1.65 6.37
N LEU A 19 -10.89 2.14 5.25
CA LEU A 19 -11.02 3.55 4.87
C LEU A 19 -12.48 3.91 4.51
N GLY A 20 -13.21 3.02 3.84
CA GLY A 20 -14.62 3.19 3.54
C GLY A 20 -15.48 3.30 4.80
N MET A 21 -15.22 2.44 5.81
CA MET A 21 -15.85 2.50 7.12
C MET A 21 -15.57 3.82 7.84
N LEU A 22 -14.29 4.21 7.93
CA LEU A 22 -13.86 5.49 8.53
C LEU A 22 -14.58 6.70 7.91
N LEU A 23 -14.81 6.67 6.60
CA LEU A 23 -15.52 7.73 5.90
C LEU A 23 -17.04 7.67 6.13
N ALA A 24 -17.62 6.46 6.16
CA ALA A 24 -19.06 6.24 6.34
C ALA A 24 -19.54 6.57 7.78
N GLU A 25 -18.65 6.56 8.76
CA GLU A 25 -18.93 7.01 10.13
C GLU A 25 -19.17 8.52 10.23
N LYS A 26 -18.84 9.29 9.18
CA LYS A 26 -19.05 10.74 9.15
C LYS A 26 -20.36 11.08 8.47
N ASP A 27 -21.30 11.65 9.19
CA ASP A 27 -22.65 11.98 8.70
C ASP A 27 -22.68 12.87 7.44
N LYS A 28 -21.59 13.57 7.16
CA LYS A 28 -21.47 14.48 6.01
C LYS A 28 -21.18 13.77 4.69
N PHE A 29 -20.93 12.44 4.69
CA PHE A 29 -20.59 11.66 3.52
C PHE A 29 -21.63 10.59 3.19
N THR A 30 -21.73 10.26 1.90
CA THR A 30 -22.35 9.04 1.38
C THR A 30 -21.23 8.24 0.72
N VAL A 31 -20.96 7.04 1.24
CA VAL A 31 -19.85 6.21 0.78
C VAL A 31 -20.38 4.98 0.06
N THR A 32 -19.93 4.79 -1.17
CA THR A 32 -20.22 3.59 -1.96
C THR A 32 -18.90 2.91 -2.32
N MET A 33 -18.79 1.62 -2.00
CA MET A 33 -17.64 0.80 -2.39
C MET A 33 -17.94 0.11 -3.71
N TRP A 34 -16.92 -0.03 -4.55
CA TRP A 34 -16.96 -0.99 -5.63
C TRP A 34 -16.25 -2.27 -5.20
N SER A 35 -16.90 -3.42 -5.41
CA SER A 35 -16.34 -4.75 -5.19
C SER A 35 -16.33 -5.54 -6.49
N PHE A 36 -15.18 -6.13 -6.80
CA PHE A 36 -15.06 -7.07 -7.91
C PHE A 36 -15.91 -8.33 -7.68
N GLU A 37 -15.95 -8.78 -6.43
CA GLU A 37 -16.69 -9.99 -6.05
C GLU A 37 -18.11 -9.63 -5.60
N ALA A 38 -19.10 -10.26 -6.24
CA ALA A 38 -20.52 -10.02 -5.96
C ALA A 38 -20.90 -10.46 -4.53
N ASP A 39 -20.40 -11.60 -4.08
CA ASP A 39 -20.66 -12.11 -2.72
C ASP A 39 -20.10 -11.19 -1.61
N VAL A 40 -19.02 -10.44 -1.89
CA VAL A 40 -18.51 -9.42 -0.97
C VAL A 40 -19.45 -8.22 -0.94
N ALA A 41 -19.93 -7.75 -2.10
CA ALA A 41 -20.89 -6.64 -2.17
C ALA A 41 -22.19 -7.00 -1.46
N ASP A 42 -22.74 -8.19 -1.70
CA ASP A 42 -23.94 -8.69 -1.04
C ASP A 42 -23.75 -8.78 0.49
N SER A 43 -22.62 -9.31 0.94
CA SER A 43 -22.30 -9.40 2.36
C SER A 43 -22.19 -8.01 3.03
N ILE A 44 -21.62 -7.02 2.36
CA ILE A 44 -21.57 -5.65 2.87
C ILE A 44 -22.98 -5.07 2.99
N ASN A 45 -23.84 -5.28 1.99
CA ASN A 45 -25.17 -4.68 1.91
C ASN A 45 -26.19 -5.34 2.83
N GLU A 46 -26.13 -6.67 3.00
CA GLU A 46 -27.16 -7.46 3.68
C GLU A 46 -26.83 -7.76 5.15
N VAL A 47 -25.55 -8.10 5.42
CA VAL A 47 -25.12 -8.52 6.77
C VAL A 47 -24.06 -7.60 7.38
N HIS A 48 -23.69 -6.54 6.69
CA HIS A 48 -22.71 -5.53 7.14
C HIS A 48 -21.37 -6.15 7.57
N GLN A 49 -20.88 -7.09 6.79
CA GLN A 49 -19.61 -7.78 7.01
C GLN A 49 -18.79 -7.87 5.74
N ASN A 50 -17.46 -7.99 5.91
CA ASN A 50 -16.54 -8.26 4.80
C ASN A 50 -15.54 -9.35 5.20
N ARG A 51 -15.44 -10.42 4.40
CA ARG A 51 -14.51 -11.53 4.65
C ARG A 51 -13.03 -11.13 4.71
N TYR A 52 -12.66 -10.00 4.09
CA TYR A 52 -11.32 -9.44 4.14
C TYR A 52 -11.02 -8.69 5.44
N LEU A 53 -12.07 -8.42 6.25
CA LEU A 53 -11.97 -7.75 7.55
C LEU A 53 -12.86 -8.48 8.58
N PRO A 54 -12.53 -9.74 8.86
CA PRO A 54 -13.41 -10.61 9.66
C PRO A 54 -13.59 -10.10 11.07
N GLY A 55 -14.82 -10.30 11.60
CA GLY A 55 -15.20 -9.93 12.96
C GLY A 55 -15.54 -8.45 13.16
N ILE A 56 -15.56 -7.66 12.09
CA ILE A 56 -15.95 -6.25 12.13
C ILE A 56 -17.35 -6.09 11.55
N HIS A 57 -18.21 -5.38 12.26
CA HIS A 57 -19.52 -4.95 11.78
C HIS A 57 -19.38 -3.57 11.10
N LEU A 58 -19.74 -3.50 9.82
CA LEU A 58 -19.65 -2.28 9.03
C LEU A 58 -20.84 -1.36 9.28
N PRO A 59 -20.69 -0.01 9.17
CA PRO A 59 -21.80 0.92 9.31
C PRO A 59 -22.91 0.65 8.28
N ASP A 60 -24.18 0.74 8.71
CA ASP A 60 -25.35 0.59 7.83
C ASP A 60 -25.36 1.60 6.66
N ALA A 61 -24.67 2.73 6.81
CA ALA A 61 -24.53 3.75 5.78
C ALA A 61 -23.54 3.37 4.66
N LEU A 62 -22.67 2.38 4.90
CA LEU A 62 -21.73 1.89 3.89
C LEU A 62 -22.45 0.96 2.93
N ARG A 63 -22.37 1.25 1.63
CA ARG A 63 -22.97 0.44 0.56
C ARG A 63 -21.88 -0.07 -0.37
N ALA A 64 -22.18 -1.17 -1.06
CA ALA A 64 -21.30 -1.75 -2.07
C ALA A 64 -22.06 -2.02 -3.37
N GLU A 65 -21.37 -1.87 -4.49
CA GLU A 65 -21.83 -2.09 -5.86
C GLU A 65 -20.79 -2.92 -6.62
N THR A 66 -21.24 -3.74 -7.54
CA THR A 66 -20.34 -4.43 -8.49
C THR A 66 -20.21 -3.69 -9.82
N ASP A 67 -21.07 -2.72 -10.07
CA ASP A 67 -21.08 -1.86 -11.26
C ASP A 67 -20.33 -0.56 -10.97
N LEU A 68 -19.22 -0.32 -11.67
CA LEU A 68 -18.38 0.88 -11.53
C LEU A 68 -19.17 2.17 -11.80
N SER A 69 -20.10 2.16 -12.78
CA SER A 69 -20.90 3.33 -13.12
C SER A 69 -21.82 3.75 -11.97
N ARG A 70 -22.36 2.79 -11.23
CA ARG A 70 -23.20 3.02 -10.05
C ARG A 70 -22.37 3.46 -8.86
N ALA A 71 -21.24 2.79 -8.62
CA ALA A 71 -20.33 3.15 -7.50
C ALA A 71 -19.81 4.57 -7.63
N LEU A 72 -19.46 5.00 -8.85
CA LEU A 72 -18.90 6.33 -9.14
C LEU A 72 -19.94 7.42 -9.38
N LYS A 73 -21.24 7.09 -9.44
CA LYS A 73 -22.29 8.06 -9.77
C LYS A 73 -22.31 9.27 -8.83
N GLY A 74 -21.88 10.41 -9.37
CA GLY A 74 -21.85 11.70 -8.65
C GLY A 74 -20.79 11.77 -7.54
N ALA A 75 -19.80 10.86 -7.57
CA ALA A 75 -18.69 10.91 -6.63
C ALA A 75 -17.80 12.12 -6.91
N SER A 76 -17.59 12.95 -5.89
CA SER A 76 -16.63 14.05 -5.93
C SER A 76 -15.29 13.70 -5.28
N VAL A 77 -15.21 12.52 -4.70
CA VAL A 77 -13.96 11.91 -4.19
C VAL A 77 -13.91 10.45 -4.65
N VAL A 78 -12.80 10.06 -5.20
CA VAL A 78 -12.54 8.67 -5.63
C VAL A 78 -11.31 8.15 -4.90
N LEU A 79 -11.51 7.13 -4.07
CA LEU A 79 -10.44 6.42 -3.37
C LEU A 79 -10.11 5.14 -4.11
N SER A 80 -8.94 5.07 -4.76
CA SER A 80 -8.40 3.84 -5.34
C SER A 80 -7.69 3.01 -4.26
N ALA A 81 -8.20 1.82 -3.98
CA ALA A 81 -7.69 0.91 -2.95
C ALA A 81 -7.59 -0.55 -3.45
N SER A 82 -7.53 -0.74 -4.76
CA SER A 82 -7.29 -2.03 -5.40
C SER A 82 -5.82 -2.44 -5.29
N PRO A 83 -5.48 -3.75 -5.37
CA PRO A 83 -4.10 -4.19 -5.48
C PRO A 83 -3.37 -3.53 -6.66
N ALA A 84 -2.09 -3.16 -6.47
CA ALA A 84 -1.34 -2.37 -7.45
C ALA A 84 -1.36 -2.95 -8.88
N GLN A 85 -1.27 -4.29 -9.01
CA GLN A 85 -1.20 -4.97 -10.32
C GLN A 85 -2.52 -4.98 -11.11
N VAL A 86 -3.64 -4.59 -10.50
CA VAL A 86 -4.95 -4.51 -11.18
C VAL A 86 -5.49 -3.08 -11.27
N VAL A 87 -4.75 -2.09 -10.73
CA VAL A 87 -5.18 -0.67 -10.75
C VAL A 87 -5.43 -0.20 -12.17
N ARG A 88 -4.53 -0.50 -13.11
CA ARG A 88 -4.66 -0.09 -14.50
C ARG A 88 -5.96 -0.59 -15.14
N GLU A 89 -6.21 -1.89 -15.04
CA GLU A 89 -7.39 -2.51 -15.63
C GLU A 89 -8.69 -1.93 -15.03
N VAL A 90 -8.79 -1.92 -13.70
CA VAL A 90 -9.96 -1.43 -12.99
C VAL A 90 -10.19 0.06 -13.23
N MET A 91 -9.13 0.87 -13.16
CA MET A 91 -9.27 2.32 -13.33
C MET A 91 -9.42 2.75 -14.79
N ALA A 92 -9.01 1.94 -15.77
CA ALA A 92 -9.31 2.19 -17.18
C ALA A 92 -10.82 2.11 -17.46
N GLU A 93 -11.51 1.14 -16.82
CA GLU A 93 -12.96 1.05 -16.90
C GLU A 93 -13.64 2.14 -16.05
N ALA A 94 -13.14 2.38 -14.84
CA ALA A 94 -13.68 3.37 -13.91
C ALA A 94 -13.55 4.82 -14.44
N GLY A 95 -12.44 5.13 -15.14
CA GLY A 95 -12.06 6.49 -15.54
C GLY A 95 -13.12 7.26 -16.33
N GLN A 96 -13.91 6.56 -17.16
CA GLN A 96 -15.01 7.17 -17.92
C GLN A 96 -16.14 7.72 -17.03
N TYR A 97 -16.23 7.29 -15.77
CA TYR A 97 -17.24 7.71 -14.80
C TYR A 97 -16.67 8.67 -13.73
N VAL A 98 -15.36 8.88 -13.72
CA VAL A 98 -14.70 9.82 -12.80
C VAL A 98 -14.92 11.24 -13.29
N SER A 99 -15.47 12.09 -12.43
CA SER A 99 -15.64 13.52 -12.75
C SER A 99 -14.27 14.19 -12.91
N ALA A 100 -14.13 15.09 -13.87
CA ALA A 100 -12.91 15.87 -14.05
C ALA A 100 -12.52 16.67 -12.79
N ASP A 101 -13.52 17.12 -12.00
CA ASP A 101 -13.30 17.86 -10.76
C ASP A 101 -13.14 16.96 -9.52
N ALA A 102 -13.14 15.64 -9.68
CA ALA A 102 -13.03 14.74 -8.54
C ALA A 102 -11.65 14.83 -7.88
N LEU A 103 -11.63 14.81 -6.55
CA LEU A 103 -10.43 14.54 -5.77
C LEU A 103 -10.13 13.05 -5.86
N VAL A 104 -8.99 12.68 -6.44
CA VAL A 104 -8.56 11.29 -6.55
C VAL A 104 -7.51 10.99 -5.49
N VAL A 105 -7.77 9.97 -4.67
CA VAL A 105 -6.84 9.52 -3.64
C VAL A 105 -6.43 8.09 -3.92
N SER A 106 -5.15 7.83 -4.13
CA SER A 106 -4.62 6.47 -4.22
C SER A 106 -4.17 5.99 -2.84
N ALA A 107 -4.67 4.84 -2.42
CA ALA A 107 -4.19 4.11 -1.25
C ALA A 107 -3.61 2.73 -1.64
N SER A 108 -3.46 2.48 -2.94
CA SER A 108 -2.80 1.30 -3.50
C SER A 108 -1.29 1.44 -3.32
N LYS A 109 -0.64 0.35 -2.90
CA LYS A 109 0.81 0.32 -2.61
C LYS A 109 1.48 -0.70 -3.50
N GLY A 110 2.42 -0.26 -4.33
CA GLY A 110 3.18 -1.12 -5.25
C GLY A 110 3.64 -0.38 -6.49
N ILE A 111 4.35 -1.11 -7.34
CA ILE A 111 4.83 -0.69 -8.65
C ILE A 111 4.27 -1.68 -9.65
N GLU A 112 3.74 -1.21 -10.77
CA GLU A 112 3.20 -2.07 -11.82
C GLU A 112 4.33 -2.88 -12.49
N ASN A 113 4.17 -4.20 -12.61
CA ASN A 113 5.27 -5.08 -13.02
C ASN A 113 5.73 -4.84 -14.47
N GLU A 114 4.81 -4.73 -15.42
CA GLU A 114 5.18 -4.67 -16.86
C GLU A 114 5.80 -3.33 -17.24
N THR A 115 5.29 -2.24 -16.67
CA THR A 115 5.69 -0.87 -17.04
C THR A 115 6.70 -0.25 -16.08
N LEU A 116 6.84 -0.82 -14.88
CA LEU A 116 7.61 -0.29 -13.75
C LEU A 116 7.14 1.09 -13.29
N LEU A 117 5.88 1.45 -13.57
CA LEU A 117 5.28 2.72 -13.20
C LEU A 117 4.74 2.70 -11.77
N ARG A 118 4.87 3.83 -11.10
CA ARG A 118 4.18 4.12 -9.84
C ARG A 118 2.68 4.31 -10.10
N MET A 119 1.88 4.28 -9.05
CA MET A 119 0.42 4.39 -9.16
C MET A 119 -0.04 5.75 -9.69
N ASP A 120 0.64 6.85 -9.33
CA ASP A 120 0.35 8.18 -9.87
C ASP A 120 0.60 8.26 -11.39
N GLU A 121 1.65 7.59 -11.88
CA GLU A 121 1.97 7.52 -13.30
C GLU A 121 0.96 6.63 -14.06
N VAL A 122 0.55 5.50 -13.47
CA VAL A 122 -0.48 4.63 -14.03
C VAL A 122 -1.81 5.36 -14.15
N LEU A 123 -2.25 6.02 -13.08
CA LEU A 123 -3.52 6.76 -13.04
C LEU A 123 -3.47 8.00 -13.94
N GLY A 124 -2.31 8.65 -14.07
CA GLY A 124 -2.10 9.79 -14.98
C GLY A 124 -2.25 9.44 -16.48
N GLN A 125 -2.10 8.16 -16.85
CA GLN A 125 -2.36 7.70 -18.22
C GLN A 125 -3.84 7.40 -18.50
N ILE A 126 -4.67 7.35 -17.46
CA ILE A 126 -6.05 6.85 -17.53
C ILE A 126 -7.06 7.96 -17.22
N LEU A 127 -6.79 8.74 -16.19
CA LEU A 127 -7.75 9.71 -15.67
C LEU A 127 -7.66 11.06 -16.39
N PRO A 128 -8.74 11.87 -16.37
CA PRO A 128 -8.70 13.23 -16.89
C PRO A 128 -7.59 14.06 -16.21
N GLU A 129 -6.88 14.87 -17.00
CA GLU A 129 -5.78 15.71 -16.51
C GLU A 129 -6.20 16.60 -15.33
N GLN A 130 -7.39 17.20 -15.39
CA GLN A 130 -7.94 18.04 -14.32
C GLN A 130 -8.09 17.28 -12.99
N SER A 131 -8.55 16.02 -13.02
CA SER A 131 -8.63 15.22 -11.80
C SER A 131 -7.25 14.81 -11.28
N MET A 132 -6.24 14.71 -12.16
CA MET A 132 -4.87 14.45 -11.77
C MET A 132 -4.18 15.67 -11.15
N GLU A 133 -4.61 16.90 -11.43
CA GLU A 133 -4.17 18.09 -10.68
C GLU A 133 -4.58 18.02 -9.20
N ARG A 134 -5.68 17.33 -8.91
CA ARG A 134 -6.20 17.11 -7.56
C ARG A 134 -5.87 15.71 -7.02
N PHE A 135 -4.87 15.06 -7.61
CA PHE A 135 -4.44 13.73 -7.18
C PHE A 135 -3.68 13.78 -5.85
N CYS A 136 -3.99 12.80 -5.00
CA CYS A 136 -3.29 12.57 -3.75
C CYS A 136 -2.94 11.09 -3.61
N VAL A 137 -1.92 10.79 -2.82
CA VAL A 137 -1.59 9.45 -2.34
C VAL A 137 -1.65 9.39 -0.82
N LEU A 138 -2.28 8.34 -0.28
CA LEU A 138 -2.36 8.06 1.15
C LEU A 138 -1.46 6.87 1.48
N SER A 139 -0.48 7.07 2.37
CA SER A 139 0.42 6.03 2.83
C SER A 139 0.85 6.27 4.28
N GLY A 140 1.47 5.28 4.90
CA GLY A 140 1.94 5.34 6.29
C GLY A 140 1.59 4.08 7.07
N PRO A 141 1.99 4.00 8.36
CA PRO A 141 1.77 2.84 9.20
C PRO A 141 0.27 2.69 9.52
N GLY A 142 -0.33 1.60 9.05
CA GLY A 142 -1.74 1.33 9.32
C GLY A 142 -2.12 -0.09 8.95
N PHE A 143 -2.49 -0.88 9.94
CA PHE A 143 -3.20 -2.14 9.71
C PHE A 143 -4.70 -1.89 9.70
N ALA A 144 -5.40 -2.39 8.69
CA ALA A 144 -6.84 -2.21 8.52
C ALA A 144 -7.62 -2.57 9.80
N LYS A 145 -7.26 -3.70 10.44
CA LYS A 145 -7.90 -4.18 11.67
C LYS A 145 -7.75 -3.22 12.85
N GLU A 146 -6.62 -2.53 12.95
CA GLU A 146 -6.38 -1.54 14.02
C GLU A 146 -7.13 -0.24 13.76
N VAL A 147 -7.17 0.22 12.49
CA VAL A 147 -7.91 1.42 12.10
C VAL A 147 -9.40 1.29 12.40
N VAL A 148 -10.02 0.16 12.01
CA VAL A 148 -11.45 -0.08 12.31
C VAL A 148 -11.73 -0.32 13.78
N GLY A 149 -10.72 -0.72 14.56
CA GLY A 149 -10.76 -0.77 16.01
C GLY A 149 -10.54 0.60 16.70
N HIS A 150 -10.47 1.69 15.92
CA HIS A 150 -10.23 3.06 16.38
C HIS A 150 -8.91 3.22 17.14
N ALA A 151 -7.91 2.37 16.87
CA ALA A 151 -6.58 2.54 17.41
C ALA A 151 -5.95 3.84 16.88
N PRO A 152 -5.29 4.67 17.72
CA PRO A 152 -4.63 5.87 17.27
C PRO A 152 -3.63 5.56 16.15
N THR A 153 -3.89 6.10 14.97
CA THR A 153 -3.11 5.85 13.75
C THR A 153 -2.71 7.18 13.13
N ALA A 154 -1.48 7.31 12.67
CA ALA A 154 -1.00 8.49 11.97
C ALA A 154 -0.44 8.07 10.60
N VAL A 155 -0.90 8.76 9.55
CA VAL A 155 -0.49 8.51 8.15
C VAL A 155 -0.19 9.84 7.44
N VAL A 156 0.31 9.77 6.22
CA VAL A 156 0.56 10.94 5.38
C VAL A 156 -0.30 10.89 4.12
N ILE A 157 -0.79 12.05 3.71
CA ILE A 157 -1.35 12.30 2.39
C ILE A 157 -0.42 13.27 1.65
N ALA A 158 0.11 12.83 0.52
CA ALA A 158 0.85 13.70 -0.40
C ALA A 158 -0.03 14.04 -1.60
N GLY A 159 -0.14 15.33 -1.94
CA GLY A 159 -0.92 15.81 -3.06
C GLY A 159 -0.05 16.48 -4.12
N ARG A 160 -0.51 16.52 -5.38
CA ARG A 160 0.14 17.31 -6.43
C ARG A 160 0.19 18.79 -6.08
N THR A 161 -0.82 19.25 -5.31
CA THR A 161 -0.84 20.57 -4.69
C THR A 161 -1.08 20.42 -3.20
N ILE A 162 -0.62 21.39 -2.41
CA ILE A 162 -0.85 21.38 -0.97
C ILE A 162 -2.34 21.56 -0.64
N GLU A 163 -3.09 22.26 -1.50
CA GLU A 163 -4.53 22.45 -1.38
C GLU A 163 -5.28 21.11 -1.52
N ALA A 164 -4.90 20.27 -2.49
CA ALA A 164 -5.47 18.93 -2.64
C ALA A 164 -5.14 18.04 -1.44
N ALA A 165 -3.91 18.09 -0.94
CA ALA A 165 -3.49 17.37 0.25
C ALA A 165 -4.27 17.81 1.50
N ASN A 166 -4.50 19.12 1.69
CA ASN A 166 -5.29 19.67 2.81
C ASN A 166 -6.76 19.28 2.70
N GLU A 167 -7.36 19.33 1.51
CA GLU A 167 -8.73 18.86 1.29
C GLU A 167 -8.88 17.37 1.62
N ALA A 168 -7.94 16.54 1.15
CA ALA A 168 -7.92 15.12 1.49
C ALA A 168 -7.73 14.90 3.01
N GLN A 169 -6.87 15.67 3.66
CA GLN A 169 -6.69 15.65 5.11
C GLN A 169 -8.04 15.88 5.83
N ASP A 170 -8.79 16.92 5.47
CA ASP A 170 -10.10 17.25 6.07
C ASP A 170 -11.14 16.15 5.87
N ILE A 171 -11.05 15.43 4.75
CA ILE A 171 -11.94 14.31 4.42
C ILE A 171 -11.63 13.10 5.30
N PHE A 172 -10.36 12.70 5.40
CA PHE A 172 -9.97 11.45 6.06
C PHE A 172 -9.71 11.59 7.56
N GLN A 173 -9.29 12.77 8.06
CA GLN A 173 -8.94 12.93 9.48
C GLN A 173 -10.11 12.67 10.43
N THR A 174 -9.84 11.88 11.50
CA THR A 174 -10.76 11.62 12.62
C THR A 174 -10.00 11.80 13.94
N PRO A 175 -10.67 11.73 15.11
CA PRO A 175 -9.98 11.78 16.40
C PRO A 175 -8.93 10.68 16.61
N TYR A 176 -9.08 9.53 15.93
CA TYR A 176 -8.17 8.38 16.01
C TYR A 176 -7.30 8.16 14.76
N PHE A 177 -7.61 8.86 13.65
CA PHE A 177 -6.86 8.74 12.40
C PHE A 177 -6.31 10.10 11.99
N ARG A 178 -5.03 10.33 12.34
CA ARG A 178 -4.36 11.60 12.13
C ARG A 178 -3.66 11.64 10.78
N ILE A 179 -3.91 12.69 10.01
CA ILE A 179 -3.31 12.91 8.70
C ILE A 179 -2.23 14.00 8.79
N TYR A 180 -1.07 13.75 8.21
CA TYR A 180 -0.06 14.75 7.91
C TYR A 180 -0.02 14.98 6.40
N THR A 181 0.23 16.20 5.96
CA THR A 181 0.25 16.56 4.53
C THR A 181 1.68 16.68 4.00
N SER A 182 1.84 16.39 2.70
CA SER A 182 3.10 16.51 1.95
C SER A 182 2.79 16.88 0.50
N THR A 183 3.80 17.28 -0.25
CA THR A 183 3.74 17.40 -1.72
C THR A 183 4.66 16.40 -2.42
N ASP A 184 5.39 15.57 -1.67
CA ASP A 184 6.26 14.53 -2.22
C ASP A 184 5.49 13.22 -2.49
N ILE A 185 4.76 13.18 -3.61
CA ILE A 185 4.05 11.98 -4.06
C ILE A 185 5.02 10.83 -4.30
N VAL A 186 6.15 11.11 -4.94
CA VAL A 186 7.16 10.10 -5.31
C VAL A 186 7.69 9.37 -4.08
N GLY A 187 8.13 10.12 -3.07
CA GLY A 187 8.65 9.55 -1.83
C GLY A 187 7.60 8.77 -1.05
N VAL A 188 6.35 9.28 -0.98
CA VAL A 188 5.25 8.62 -0.25
C VAL A 188 4.83 7.31 -0.94
N GLU A 189 4.75 7.27 -2.28
CA GLU A 189 4.43 6.05 -3.02
C GLU A 189 5.54 5.00 -2.89
N LEU A 190 6.79 5.41 -3.14
CA LEU A 190 7.93 4.50 -3.08
C LEU A 190 8.16 3.95 -1.68
N GLY A 191 8.04 4.76 -0.64
CA GLY A 191 8.11 4.28 0.75
C GLY A 191 7.08 3.18 1.01
N GLY A 192 5.83 3.41 0.62
CA GLY A 192 4.73 2.45 0.77
C GLY A 192 4.89 1.18 -0.07
N ALA A 193 5.49 1.26 -1.26
CA ALA A 193 5.70 0.12 -2.15
C ALA A 193 6.91 -0.74 -1.72
N LEU A 194 8.07 -0.10 -1.55
CA LEU A 194 9.35 -0.78 -1.33
C LEU A 194 9.45 -1.48 0.03
N LYS A 195 8.80 -0.93 1.07
CA LYS A 195 8.77 -1.54 2.41
C LYS A 195 8.33 -3.01 2.40
N ASN A 196 7.45 -3.37 1.47
CA ASN A 196 6.87 -4.71 1.41
C ASN A 196 7.94 -5.76 1.10
N VAL A 197 8.95 -5.43 0.28
CA VAL A 197 10.08 -6.30 -0.04
C VAL A 197 11.00 -6.46 1.18
N ILE A 198 11.27 -5.37 1.90
CA ILE A 198 12.08 -5.43 3.13
C ILE A 198 11.35 -6.21 4.24
N ALA A 199 10.00 -6.14 4.28
CA ALA A 199 9.23 -6.95 5.23
C ALA A 199 9.31 -8.45 4.93
N LEU A 200 9.43 -8.85 3.65
CA LEU A 200 9.74 -10.23 3.28
C LEU A 200 11.12 -10.64 3.83
N ALA A 201 12.16 -9.81 3.62
CA ALA A 201 13.50 -10.06 4.15
C ALA A 201 13.52 -10.19 5.68
N ALA A 202 12.81 -9.29 6.39
CA ALA A 202 12.67 -9.34 7.86
C ALA A 202 11.94 -10.63 8.31
N GLY A 203 10.90 -11.03 7.58
CA GLY A 203 10.21 -12.30 7.80
C GLY A 203 11.11 -13.50 7.61
N ILE A 204 11.86 -13.58 6.50
CA ILE A 204 12.85 -14.64 6.21
C ILE A 204 13.85 -14.73 7.36
N THR A 205 14.40 -13.60 7.78
CA THR A 205 15.36 -13.51 8.88
C THR A 205 14.79 -14.09 10.18
N SER A 206 13.54 -13.74 10.51
CA SER A 206 12.82 -14.29 11.68
C SER A 206 12.58 -15.80 11.54
N GLY A 207 12.20 -16.27 10.35
CA GLY A 207 11.95 -17.69 10.06
C GLY A 207 13.19 -18.56 10.17
N LEU A 208 14.35 -18.02 9.84
CA LEU A 208 15.67 -18.65 10.05
C LEU A 208 16.08 -18.72 11.53
N GLY A 209 15.33 -18.08 12.44
CA GLY A 209 15.59 -18.09 13.88
C GLY A 209 16.50 -16.98 14.38
N TYR A 210 16.82 -15.97 13.57
CA TYR A 210 17.61 -14.83 14.00
C TYR A 210 16.79 -13.85 14.86
N GLY A 211 17.45 -13.22 15.81
CA GLY A 211 16.83 -12.36 16.82
C GLY A 211 16.76 -10.87 16.44
N HIS A 212 16.43 -10.06 17.43
CA HIS A 212 16.15 -8.62 17.27
C HIS A 212 17.32 -7.81 16.68
N ASN A 213 18.58 -8.18 16.98
CA ASN A 213 19.75 -7.47 16.43
C ASN A 213 19.76 -7.54 14.89
N THR A 214 19.53 -8.75 14.33
CA THR A 214 19.51 -8.96 12.89
C THR A 214 18.31 -8.27 12.26
N ILE A 215 17.14 -8.34 12.88
CA ILE A 215 15.93 -7.64 12.40
C ILE A 215 16.14 -6.12 12.37
N ALA A 216 16.74 -5.54 13.40
CA ALA A 216 17.07 -4.11 13.43
C ALA A 216 18.03 -3.73 12.29
N ALA A 217 19.05 -4.55 12.02
CA ALA A 217 19.97 -4.35 10.90
C ALA A 217 19.25 -4.41 9.55
N VAL A 218 18.36 -5.41 9.34
CA VAL A 218 17.54 -5.55 8.12
C VAL A 218 16.68 -4.31 7.90
N ILE A 219 16.00 -3.80 8.94
CA ILE A 219 15.13 -2.62 8.83
C ILE A 219 15.96 -1.38 8.50
N THR A 220 17.07 -1.15 9.21
CA THR A 220 17.91 0.04 9.00
C THR A 220 18.55 0.04 7.61
N ARG A 221 19.15 -1.08 7.21
CA ARG A 221 19.78 -1.18 5.90
C ARG A 221 18.75 -1.23 4.76
N GLY A 222 17.60 -1.87 4.99
CA GLY A 222 16.47 -1.84 4.05
C GLY A 222 15.94 -0.42 3.83
N LEU A 223 15.85 0.40 4.89
CA LEU A 223 15.49 1.82 4.75
C LEU A 223 16.52 2.58 3.90
N ALA A 224 17.81 2.28 4.05
CA ALA A 224 18.87 2.85 3.24
C ALA A 224 18.68 2.54 1.74
N GLU A 225 18.34 1.29 1.41
CA GLU A 225 18.04 0.89 0.03
C GLU A 225 16.82 1.62 -0.53
N ILE A 226 15.72 1.64 0.24
CA ILE A 226 14.50 2.37 -0.12
C ILE A 226 14.81 3.85 -0.39
N THR A 227 15.60 4.48 0.48
CA THR A 227 15.96 5.89 0.36
C THR A 227 16.82 6.16 -0.89
N ARG A 228 17.81 5.28 -1.18
CA ARG A 228 18.64 5.43 -2.39
C ARG A 228 17.81 5.38 -3.68
N LEU A 229 16.98 4.34 -3.82
CA LEU A 229 16.11 4.23 -5.00
C LEU A 229 15.12 5.38 -5.05
N GLY A 230 14.53 5.74 -3.91
CA GLY A 230 13.57 6.83 -3.81
C GLY A 230 14.14 8.18 -4.25
N ILE A 231 15.35 8.53 -3.82
CA ILE A 231 16.06 9.75 -4.25
C ILE A 231 16.40 9.68 -5.75
N ALA A 232 16.86 8.52 -6.23
CA ALA A 232 17.17 8.33 -7.65
C ALA A 232 15.94 8.50 -8.56
N MET A 233 14.74 8.33 -7.99
CA MET A 233 13.45 8.54 -8.66
C MET A 233 12.83 9.92 -8.40
N GLY A 234 13.48 10.79 -7.65
CA GLY A 234 13.05 12.17 -7.40
C GLY A 234 12.25 12.38 -6.11
N GLY A 235 12.21 11.39 -5.22
CA GLY A 235 11.63 11.54 -3.87
C GLY A 235 12.54 12.33 -2.92
N ASP A 236 11.93 12.99 -1.95
CA ASP A 236 12.65 13.71 -0.90
C ASP A 236 13.18 12.75 0.17
N ARG A 237 14.48 12.86 0.49
CA ARG A 237 15.14 12.08 1.56
C ARG A 237 14.36 12.13 2.89
N ALA A 238 13.82 13.29 3.25
CA ALA A 238 13.08 13.48 4.51
C ALA A 238 11.82 12.62 4.59
N THR A 239 11.15 12.37 3.45
CA THR A 239 9.94 11.54 3.39
C THR A 239 10.22 10.11 3.84
N PHE A 240 11.38 9.55 3.51
CA PHE A 240 11.74 8.18 3.88
C PHE A 240 12.03 8.01 5.38
N SER A 241 12.38 9.08 6.09
CA SER A 241 12.51 9.10 7.55
C SER A 241 11.17 9.31 8.27
N GLY A 242 10.10 9.61 7.54
CA GLY A 242 8.77 9.90 8.05
C GLY A 242 7.84 8.70 8.14
N LEU A 243 6.52 9.00 8.21
CA LEU A 243 5.46 7.99 8.35
C LEU A 243 5.38 7.04 7.16
N ALA A 244 5.48 7.54 5.91
CA ALA A 244 5.39 6.71 4.70
C ALA A 244 6.64 5.86 4.45
N GLY A 245 7.80 6.25 5.00
CA GLY A 245 9.04 5.50 4.93
C GLY A 245 9.27 4.65 6.18
N MET A 246 10.07 5.16 7.13
CA MET A 246 10.46 4.46 8.37
C MET A 246 9.25 3.94 9.15
N GLY A 247 8.21 4.75 9.33
CA GLY A 247 7.04 4.37 10.12
C GLY A 247 6.34 3.13 9.57
N ASP A 248 6.01 3.14 8.27
CA ASP A 248 5.33 2.03 7.61
C ASP A 248 6.24 0.80 7.44
N LEU A 249 7.53 1.02 7.21
CA LEU A 249 8.54 -0.04 7.16
C LEU A 249 8.64 -0.78 8.50
N LEU A 250 8.81 -0.03 9.61
CA LEU A 250 8.93 -0.61 10.95
C LEU A 250 7.69 -1.44 11.30
N LEU A 251 6.48 -0.87 11.12
CA LEU A 251 5.22 -1.55 11.36
C LEU A 251 5.13 -2.84 10.54
N THR A 252 5.48 -2.79 9.25
CA THR A 252 5.33 -3.93 8.34
C THR A 252 6.35 -5.04 8.62
N CYS A 253 7.57 -4.69 9.06
CA CYS A 253 8.62 -5.65 9.40
C CYS A 253 8.43 -6.32 10.76
N THR A 254 7.74 -5.68 11.71
CA THR A 254 7.63 -6.17 13.10
C THR A 254 6.23 -6.63 13.47
N GLY A 255 5.18 -6.10 12.81
CA GLY A 255 3.80 -6.39 13.17
C GLY A 255 3.32 -7.77 12.69
N ASP A 256 2.61 -8.49 13.55
CA ASP A 256 2.10 -9.84 13.27
C ASP A 256 0.97 -9.86 12.22
N LEU A 257 0.34 -8.72 11.96
CA LEU A 257 -0.67 -8.57 10.91
C LEU A 257 -0.08 -8.35 9.51
N SER A 258 1.26 -8.30 9.39
CA SER A 258 1.94 -8.12 8.11
C SER A 258 1.96 -9.42 7.29
N ARG A 259 1.20 -9.43 6.21
CA ARG A 259 1.18 -10.56 5.25
C ARG A 259 2.55 -10.81 4.62
N ASN A 260 3.27 -9.75 4.27
CA ASN A 260 4.60 -9.87 3.66
C ASN A 260 5.60 -10.48 4.66
N ARG A 261 5.60 -10.02 5.92
CA ARG A 261 6.41 -10.63 6.97
C ARG A 261 6.06 -12.11 7.18
N THR A 262 4.77 -12.46 7.14
CA THR A 262 4.31 -13.85 7.28
C THR A 262 4.81 -14.74 6.13
N VAL A 263 4.73 -14.27 4.89
CA VAL A 263 5.30 -14.98 3.72
C VAL A 263 6.80 -15.20 3.93
N GLY A 264 7.54 -14.15 4.26
CA GLY A 264 8.97 -14.25 4.53
C GLY A 264 9.30 -15.22 5.66
N TYR A 265 8.53 -15.20 6.76
CA TYR A 265 8.73 -16.12 7.87
C TYR A 265 8.57 -17.59 7.46
N ARG A 266 7.54 -17.92 6.68
CA ARG A 266 7.29 -19.27 6.17
C ARG A 266 8.40 -19.72 5.21
N LEU A 267 8.90 -18.84 4.33
CA LEU A 267 10.05 -19.09 3.48
C LEU A 267 11.33 -19.40 4.29
N GLY A 268 11.58 -18.59 5.33
CA GLY A 268 12.71 -18.82 6.26
C GLY A 268 12.60 -20.15 7.03
N ARG A 269 11.38 -20.67 7.21
CA ARG A 269 11.12 -21.99 7.78
C ARG A 269 11.27 -23.14 6.79
N GLY A 270 11.52 -22.84 5.51
CA GLY A 270 11.77 -23.84 4.47
C GLY A 270 10.55 -24.25 3.64
N GLU A 271 9.41 -23.54 3.80
CA GLU A 271 8.24 -23.73 2.94
C GLU A 271 8.51 -23.11 1.57
N SER A 272 7.99 -23.69 0.50
CA SER A 272 8.10 -23.12 -0.85
C SER A 272 7.12 -21.94 -1.05
N LEU A 273 7.49 -20.99 -1.90
CA LEU A 273 6.62 -19.84 -2.22
C LEU A 273 5.27 -20.31 -2.77
N GLN A 274 5.24 -21.36 -3.58
CA GLN A 274 4.02 -21.91 -4.16
C GLN A 274 3.07 -22.45 -3.09
N GLU A 275 3.55 -23.20 -2.11
CA GLU A 275 2.76 -23.71 -0.98
C GLU A 275 2.19 -22.55 -0.17
N ILE A 276 3.04 -21.57 0.15
CA ILE A 276 2.64 -20.39 0.93
C ILE A 276 1.50 -19.63 0.26
N LEU A 277 1.65 -19.35 -1.04
CA LEU A 277 0.65 -18.56 -1.79
C LEU A 277 -0.66 -19.34 -1.99
N SER A 278 -0.64 -20.67 -2.09
CA SER A 278 -1.85 -21.48 -2.21
C SER A 278 -2.73 -21.45 -0.96
N ASP A 279 -2.12 -21.29 0.22
CA ASP A 279 -2.83 -21.22 1.51
C ASP A 279 -3.37 -19.81 1.83
N MET A 280 -2.90 -18.78 1.14
CA MET A 280 -3.24 -17.40 1.47
C MET A 280 -4.54 -16.95 0.81
N LYS A 281 -5.48 -16.46 1.62
CA LYS A 281 -6.75 -15.86 1.14
C LYS A 281 -6.61 -14.43 0.63
N ALA A 282 -5.50 -13.76 0.92
CA ALA A 282 -5.29 -12.36 0.57
C ALA A 282 -3.88 -12.17 0.00
N VAL A 283 -3.76 -11.27 -0.98
CA VAL A 283 -2.51 -10.99 -1.71
C VAL A 283 -1.44 -10.42 -0.76
N ALA A 284 -0.23 -10.97 -0.84
CA ALA A 284 0.98 -10.37 -0.29
C ALA A 284 1.65 -9.55 -1.42
N GLU A 285 1.40 -8.25 -1.44
CA GLU A 285 1.83 -7.38 -2.54
C GLU A 285 3.34 -7.38 -2.76
N GLY A 286 4.13 -7.57 -1.68
CA GLY A 286 5.58 -7.63 -1.74
C GLY A 286 6.11 -8.71 -2.68
N VAL A 287 5.40 -9.83 -2.85
CA VAL A 287 5.82 -10.91 -3.76
C VAL A 287 5.86 -10.39 -5.19
N LYS A 288 4.81 -9.71 -5.63
CA LYS A 288 4.75 -9.10 -6.98
C LYS A 288 5.69 -7.90 -7.10
N THR A 289 5.71 -7.05 -6.07
CA THR A 289 6.53 -5.84 -6.03
C THR A 289 8.04 -6.15 -6.04
N THR A 290 8.47 -7.33 -5.57
CA THR A 290 9.90 -7.70 -5.58
C THR A 290 10.48 -7.69 -7.00
N GLU A 291 9.77 -8.25 -7.96
CA GLU A 291 10.20 -8.29 -9.37
C GLU A 291 10.33 -6.87 -9.95
N SER A 292 9.27 -6.05 -9.82
CA SER A 292 9.29 -4.68 -10.35
C SER A 292 10.35 -3.79 -9.68
N VAL A 293 10.58 -3.95 -8.38
CA VAL A 293 11.61 -3.18 -7.67
C VAL A 293 13.02 -3.61 -8.09
N TYR A 294 13.25 -4.92 -8.26
CA TYR A 294 14.53 -5.44 -8.75
C TYR A 294 14.87 -4.87 -10.14
N GLU A 295 13.94 -4.97 -11.09
CA GLU A 295 14.14 -4.44 -12.44
C GLU A 295 14.28 -2.91 -12.46
N LEU A 296 13.50 -2.21 -11.64
CA LEU A 296 13.57 -0.75 -11.53
C LEU A 296 14.93 -0.29 -10.96
N ALA A 297 15.42 -0.93 -9.91
CA ALA A 297 16.72 -0.64 -9.30
C ALA A 297 17.86 -0.89 -10.30
N LYS A 298 17.82 -2.04 -10.99
CA LYS A 298 18.78 -2.41 -12.03
C LYS A 298 18.79 -1.39 -13.18
N GLY A 299 17.62 -1.00 -13.68
CA GLY A 299 17.48 0.00 -14.74
C GLY A 299 17.97 1.40 -14.35
N ARG A 300 18.01 1.71 -13.06
CA ARG A 300 18.52 2.97 -12.50
C ARG A 300 19.97 2.91 -12.00
N GLY A 301 20.60 1.73 -12.04
CA GLY A 301 21.95 1.54 -11.52
C GLY A 301 22.05 1.72 -9.99
N VAL A 302 20.97 1.44 -9.26
CA VAL A 302 20.90 1.56 -7.80
C VAL A 302 21.08 0.19 -7.16
N GLU A 303 22.10 0.05 -6.32
CA GLU A 303 22.32 -1.19 -5.56
C GLU A 303 21.27 -1.37 -4.46
N MET A 304 20.59 -2.51 -4.50
CA MET A 304 19.59 -2.92 -3.51
C MET A 304 19.81 -4.38 -3.06
N PRO A 305 20.86 -4.65 -2.26
CA PRO A 305 21.24 -6.02 -1.90
C PRO A 305 20.13 -6.85 -1.25
N PHE A 306 19.29 -6.28 -0.40
CA PHE A 306 18.15 -7.02 0.17
C PHE A 306 17.13 -7.41 -0.89
N VAL A 307 16.82 -6.49 -1.80
CA VAL A 307 15.89 -6.75 -2.91
C VAL A 307 16.46 -7.85 -3.83
N GLU A 308 17.75 -7.79 -4.17
CA GLU A 308 18.44 -8.79 -4.97
C GLU A 308 18.34 -10.17 -4.33
N GLN A 309 18.61 -10.30 -3.03
CA GLN A 309 18.53 -11.58 -2.33
C GLN A 309 17.08 -12.10 -2.23
N VAL A 310 16.09 -11.26 -1.99
CA VAL A 310 14.68 -11.68 -1.96
C VAL A 310 14.24 -12.13 -3.36
N TYR A 311 14.64 -11.42 -4.40
CA TYR A 311 14.37 -11.78 -5.79
C TYR A 311 14.98 -13.14 -6.13
N GLY A 312 16.27 -13.38 -5.79
CA GLY A 312 16.94 -14.66 -5.99
C GLY A 312 16.29 -15.81 -5.23
N ILE A 313 15.77 -15.56 -4.01
CA ILE A 313 15.03 -16.59 -3.26
C ILE A 313 13.72 -16.95 -3.99
N PHE A 314 13.02 -15.99 -4.57
CA PHE A 314 11.76 -16.23 -5.26
C PHE A 314 11.92 -16.99 -6.58
N ASN A 315 13.10 -16.89 -7.20
CA ASN A 315 13.44 -17.60 -8.44
C ASN A 315 14.23 -18.90 -8.21
N ASP A 316 14.29 -19.40 -6.95
CA ASP A 316 15.04 -20.60 -6.56
C ASP A 316 16.56 -20.55 -6.87
N GLU A 317 17.10 -19.35 -7.09
CA GLU A 317 18.53 -19.13 -7.38
C GLU A 317 19.39 -19.21 -6.12
N VAL A 318 18.82 -18.85 -4.97
CA VAL A 318 19.52 -18.82 -3.68
C VAL A 318 18.62 -19.29 -2.54
N LYS A 319 19.19 -20.07 -1.60
CA LYS A 319 18.46 -20.46 -0.38
C LYS A 319 18.46 -19.33 0.64
N PRO A 320 17.40 -19.18 1.46
CA PRO A 320 17.28 -18.11 2.47
C PRO A 320 18.51 -17.94 3.38
N ALA A 321 19.09 -19.04 3.87
CA ALA A 321 20.28 -18.99 4.73
C ALA A 321 21.53 -18.47 4.00
N VAL A 322 21.71 -18.88 2.72
CA VAL A 322 22.84 -18.42 1.89
C VAL A 322 22.69 -16.94 1.53
N ALA A 323 21.47 -16.51 1.25
CA ALA A 323 21.17 -15.10 0.99
C ALA A 323 21.57 -14.18 2.17
N LEU A 324 21.24 -14.59 3.40
CA LEU A 324 21.63 -13.82 4.59
C LEU A 324 23.14 -13.82 4.81
N GLU A 325 23.82 -14.97 4.61
CA GLU A 325 25.27 -15.06 4.68
C GLU A 325 25.96 -14.15 3.64
N ALA A 326 25.47 -14.14 2.41
CA ALA A 326 25.97 -13.27 1.34
C ALA A 326 25.86 -11.77 1.72
N LEU A 327 24.76 -11.36 2.36
CA LEU A 327 24.62 -9.99 2.86
C LEU A 327 25.66 -9.64 3.94
N MET A 328 25.98 -10.57 4.83
CA MET A 328 26.96 -10.37 5.91
C MET A 328 28.40 -10.36 5.42
N LEU A 329 28.71 -11.04 4.33
CA LEU A 329 30.06 -11.17 3.75
C LEU A 329 30.36 -10.07 2.70
N ARG A 330 29.47 -9.09 2.51
CA ARG A 330 29.75 -7.94 1.63
C ARG A 330 30.95 -7.16 2.15
N GLU A 331 31.69 -6.54 1.22
CA GLU A 331 32.80 -5.64 1.54
C GLU A 331 32.39 -4.57 2.56
N PRO A 332 33.20 -4.34 3.61
CA PRO A 332 32.94 -3.26 4.57
C PRO A 332 32.81 -1.91 3.88
N THR A 333 31.80 -1.15 4.25
CA THR A 333 31.53 0.16 3.67
C THR A 333 31.17 1.17 4.79
N SER A 334 31.23 2.46 4.47
CA SER A 334 30.76 3.51 5.38
C SER A 334 29.27 3.34 5.65
N GLU A 335 28.81 3.72 6.84
CA GLU A 335 27.38 3.79 7.17
C GLU A 335 26.69 4.98 6.47
N GLU A 336 27.45 6.00 6.07
CA GLU A 336 26.93 7.17 5.36
C GLU A 336 26.44 6.79 3.97
N TRP A 337 25.20 7.19 3.64
CA TRP A 337 24.49 6.88 2.40
C TRP A 337 23.47 7.95 2.01
#